data_eea52f922386f3fb30ef44260ebd83fa
#
_entry.id   eea52f922386f3fb30ef44260ebd83fa
#
_cell.length_a   1.000
_cell.length_b   1.000
_cell.length_c   1.000
_cell.angle_alpha   90.00
_cell.angle_beta   90.00
_cell.angle_gamma   90.00
#
_symmetry.space_group_name_H-M   'P 1'
#
loop_
_entity.id
_entity.type
_entity.pdbx_description
1 polymer ?
#
loop_
_entity_poly.entity_id
_entity_poly.type
_entity_poly.pdbx_seq_one_letter_code
_entity_poly.pdbx_strand_id
1 'polypeptide(L)'
;MSGRSVSVDETIQLSNINPLERSTNEPKERQSNMESASLTWVLISAALVLFMTPGLAFFYGGMDRGRNVLNMLMMNFYCVLIIPVLWMVLGYTLAQGGSGNWIGNFDWLFLNDIGVMEDGGGQIATIAFLGMFAAITPALISGAVADRMKFSAWAIFVPVWSLLVYVPVFKWIYGGWLGDRGSLDFAGGTAIHVNAGIAALAAVLVLGKRKGWPTEGHPPHSMPLVMIGTGILWFGWFGFNAGSALAANGQAAQAFMNTFLAAAAAGLSWVATEWLRDGKPTNLGAASGIVAGLVAITPAAGYVSGVAPIIIGLIAGVVCCYAVRLKSKAGYDDALDVVGVHFVGGLVGSLLIGFFANPEFFDGAFEEGIFYGGDAGLLLEQALANGAAIVWSFIVTLAIFLALKKTIGVRVDPQDEA
;
A
#
# COMPACT_ATOMS: atom_id res chain seq x y z
N MET A 1 -72.27 -38.76 18.04
CA MET A 1 -72.52 -37.69 19.01
C MET A 1 -71.50 -36.59 18.76
N SER A 2 -72.09 -35.52 18.29
CA SER A 2 -71.72 -34.11 18.45
C SER A 2 -70.30 -33.68 17.99
N GLY A 3 -70.29 -33.23 16.74
CA GLY A 3 -69.29 -32.38 16.19
C GLY A 3 -69.26 -30.98 16.84
N ARG A 4 -68.13 -30.35 16.75
CA ARG A 4 -67.99 -28.87 16.71
C ARG A 4 -66.95 -28.50 15.68
N SER A 5 -67.49 -27.94 14.59
CA SER A 5 -66.75 -27.17 13.62
C SER A 5 -66.26 -25.89 14.31
N VAL A 6 -64.98 -25.60 14.19
CA VAL A 6 -64.40 -24.26 14.46
C VAL A 6 -64.31 -23.54 13.14
N SER A 7 -65.07 -22.48 13.02
CA SER A 7 -65.15 -21.58 11.88
C SER A 7 -63.84 -20.78 11.68
N VAL A 8 -63.43 -20.80 10.44
CA VAL A 8 -62.45 -19.84 9.88
C VAL A 8 -63.12 -18.46 9.80
N ASP A 9 -62.72 -17.53 10.63
CA ASP A 9 -62.92 -16.10 10.39
C ASP A 9 -61.92 -15.29 11.22
N GLU A 10 -60.73 -15.18 10.69
CA GLU A 10 -59.83 -14.09 10.98
C GLU A 10 -59.13 -13.64 9.68
N THR A 11 -59.98 -13.07 8.78
CA THR A 11 -59.49 -12.23 7.70
C THR A 11 -59.22 -10.87 8.30
N ILE A 12 -58.07 -10.73 8.88
CA ILE A 12 -57.61 -9.50 9.51
C ILE A 12 -57.29 -8.47 8.44
N GLN A 13 -57.96 -7.37 8.56
CA GLN A 13 -57.65 -6.02 8.12
C GLN A 13 -56.16 -5.77 7.83
N LEU A 14 -55.75 -6.02 6.59
CA LEU A 14 -54.52 -5.49 5.99
C LEU A 14 -54.85 -4.42 4.93
N SER A 15 -55.86 -3.65 5.15
CA SER A 15 -56.28 -2.62 4.21
C SER A 15 -56.42 -1.27 4.92
N ASN A 16 -55.30 -0.67 5.32
CA ASN A 16 -55.21 0.77 5.55
C ASN A 16 -53.76 1.16 5.92
N ILE A 17 -52.80 0.74 5.12
CA ILE A 17 -51.47 1.35 5.13
C ILE A 17 -51.26 1.89 3.72
N ASN A 18 -51.27 3.22 3.64
CA ASN A 18 -51.06 3.99 2.40
C ASN A 18 -49.75 3.54 1.74
N PRO A 19 -49.77 2.97 0.51
CA PRO A 19 -48.53 2.50 -0.17
C PRO A 19 -47.48 3.62 -0.39
N LEU A 20 -47.90 4.88 -0.31
CA LEU A 20 -47.02 6.04 -0.48
C LEU A 20 -46.20 6.41 0.77
N GLU A 21 -46.64 5.98 1.98
CA GLU A 21 -45.88 6.22 3.20
C GLU A 21 -44.76 5.17 3.44
N ARG A 22 -44.87 3.96 2.84
CA ARG A 22 -43.82 2.95 2.93
C ARG A 22 -42.59 3.23 2.08
N SER A 23 -42.70 4.06 1.04
CA SER A 23 -41.58 4.27 0.10
C SER A 23 -40.64 5.43 0.46
N THR A 24 -40.97 6.27 1.45
CA THR A 24 -40.22 7.49 1.76
C THR A 24 -39.24 7.37 2.94
N ASN A 25 -39.42 6.38 3.83
CA ASN A 25 -38.57 6.22 5.01
C ASN A 25 -37.48 5.16 4.87
N GLU A 26 -37.72 4.06 4.12
CA GLU A 26 -36.73 3.00 3.93
C GLU A 26 -35.45 3.44 3.18
N PRO A 27 -35.50 4.26 2.13
CA PRO A 27 -34.30 4.68 1.44
C PRO A 27 -33.38 5.60 2.26
N LYS A 28 -33.96 6.49 3.09
CA LYS A 28 -33.17 7.43 3.92
C LYS A 28 -32.51 6.73 5.10
N GLU A 29 -33.16 5.79 5.76
CA GLU A 29 -32.55 5.01 6.85
C GLU A 29 -31.46 4.08 6.35
N ARG A 30 -31.61 3.41 5.21
CA ARG A 30 -30.55 2.62 4.57
C ARG A 30 -29.37 3.48 4.13
N GLN A 31 -29.60 4.64 3.56
CA GLN A 31 -28.56 5.53 3.10
C GLN A 31 -27.75 6.12 4.27
N SER A 32 -28.41 6.53 5.35
CA SER A 32 -27.69 7.00 6.55
C SER A 32 -26.92 5.89 7.26
N ASN A 33 -27.45 4.67 7.31
CA ASN A 33 -26.76 3.53 7.90
C ASN A 33 -25.56 3.08 7.05
N MET A 34 -25.63 3.15 5.73
CA MET A 34 -24.48 2.86 4.85
C MET A 34 -23.38 3.92 5.00
N GLU A 35 -23.73 5.20 5.10
CA GLU A 35 -22.78 6.29 5.34
C GLU A 35 -22.05 6.11 6.68
N SER A 36 -22.77 5.80 7.76
CA SER A 36 -22.17 5.53 9.08
C SER A 36 -21.27 4.28 9.08
N ALA A 37 -21.66 3.24 8.37
CA ALA A 37 -20.84 2.02 8.22
C ALA A 37 -19.55 2.30 7.45
N SER A 38 -19.64 3.10 6.38
CA SER A 38 -18.47 3.49 5.58
C SER A 38 -17.51 4.37 6.38
N LEU A 39 -18.00 5.34 7.13
CA LEU A 39 -17.19 6.16 8.03
C LEU A 39 -16.47 5.29 9.07
N THR A 40 -17.19 4.36 9.71
CA THR A 40 -16.61 3.42 10.68
C THR A 40 -15.52 2.58 10.03
N TRP A 41 -15.77 2.06 8.82
CA TRP A 41 -14.80 1.26 8.08
C TRP A 41 -13.52 2.03 7.75
N VAL A 42 -13.64 3.27 7.27
CA VAL A 42 -12.49 4.14 6.95
C VAL A 42 -11.67 4.46 8.20
N LEU A 43 -12.32 4.81 9.33
CA LEU A 43 -11.62 5.09 10.59
C LEU A 43 -10.88 3.87 11.15
N ILE A 44 -11.52 2.69 11.13
CA ILE A 44 -10.85 1.43 11.53
C ILE A 44 -9.70 1.12 10.58
N SER A 45 -9.90 1.29 9.26
CA SER A 45 -8.87 1.07 8.27
C SER A 45 -7.68 2.03 8.43
N ALA A 46 -7.92 3.30 8.76
CA ALA A 46 -6.86 4.26 9.09
C ALA A 46 -6.01 3.78 10.29
N ALA A 47 -6.66 3.30 11.36
CA ALA A 47 -5.97 2.75 12.53
C ALA A 47 -5.16 1.49 12.19
N LEU A 48 -5.69 0.61 11.33
CA LEU A 48 -4.99 -0.58 10.84
C LEU A 48 -3.75 -0.19 10.02
N VAL A 49 -3.85 0.79 9.14
CA VAL A 49 -2.70 1.28 8.35
C VAL A 49 -1.67 1.97 9.22
N LEU A 50 -2.09 2.78 10.21
CA LEU A 50 -1.15 3.33 11.19
C LEU A 50 -0.32 2.23 11.87
N PHE A 51 -0.98 1.13 12.25
CA PHE A 51 -0.34 0.00 12.93
C PHE A 51 0.68 -0.74 12.04
N MET A 52 0.57 -0.63 10.71
CA MET A 52 1.53 -1.22 9.78
C MET A 52 2.94 -0.60 9.90
N THR A 53 3.08 0.69 10.20
CA THR A 53 4.41 1.30 10.32
C THR A 53 5.19 0.77 11.52
N PRO A 54 4.65 0.63 12.73
CA PRO A 54 5.26 -0.18 13.79
C PRO A 54 5.54 -1.64 13.38
N GLY A 55 4.63 -2.28 12.64
CA GLY A 55 4.83 -3.62 12.09
C GLY A 55 6.06 -3.69 11.18
N LEU A 56 6.21 -2.72 10.29
CA LEU A 56 7.38 -2.56 9.42
C LEU A 56 8.67 -2.34 10.24
N ALA A 57 8.59 -1.52 11.28
CA ALA A 57 9.71 -1.28 12.18
C ALA A 57 10.19 -2.58 12.85
N PHE A 58 9.29 -3.46 13.27
CA PHE A 58 9.64 -4.78 13.82
C PHE A 58 10.15 -5.73 12.73
N PHE A 59 9.52 -5.75 11.57
CA PHE A 59 9.95 -6.57 10.43
C PHE A 59 11.39 -6.22 10.02
N TYR A 60 11.66 -4.96 9.74
CA TYR A 60 13.00 -4.48 9.40
C TYR A 60 13.97 -4.57 10.57
N GLY A 61 13.53 -4.17 11.78
CA GLY A 61 14.36 -4.24 12.97
C GLY A 61 14.79 -5.67 13.33
N GLY A 62 13.95 -6.66 13.05
CA GLY A 62 14.31 -8.08 13.22
C GLY A 62 15.30 -8.58 12.17
N MET A 63 15.24 -8.05 10.95
CA MET A 63 16.17 -8.36 9.87
C MET A 63 17.52 -7.66 10.00
N ASP A 64 17.53 -6.46 10.60
CA ASP A 64 18.72 -5.63 10.79
C ASP A 64 19.68 -6.24 11.83
N ARG A 65 20.87 -5.67 12.00
CA ARG A 65 21.79 -6.06 13.08
C ARG A 65 21.24 -5.64 14.44
N GLY A 66 21.42 -6.47 15.46
CA GLY A 66 20.91 -6.21 16.82
C GLY A 66 21.26 -4.82 17.39
N ARG A 67 22.45 -4.30 17.09
CA ARG A 67 22.88 -2.95 17.53
C ARG A 67 22.16 -1.81 16.83
N ASN A 68 21.60 -2.03 15.63
CA ASN A 68 20.97 -1.03 14.81
C ASN A 68 19.43 -1.00 14.92
N VAL A 69 18.85 -1.97 15.65
CA VAL A 69 17.40 -2.12 15.84
C VAL A 69 16.75 -0.82 16.29
N LEU A 70 17.29 -0.17 17.32
CA LEU A 70 16.70 1.07 17.84
C LEU A 70 16.74 2.21 16.82
N ASN A 71 17.80 2.29 16.00
CA ASN A 71 17.86 3.25 14.91
C ASN A 71 16.81 2.93 13.83
N MET A 72 16.65 1.66 13.46
CA MET A 72 15.61 1.24 12.51
C MET A 72 14.20 1.55 13.02
N LEU A 73 13.91 1.26 14.28
CA LEU A 73 12.66 1.64 14.91
C LEU A 73 12.44 3.16 14.83
N MET A 74 13.46 3.95 15.22
CA MET A 74 13.38 5.41 15.18
C MET A 74 13.16 5.95 13.76
N MET A 75 13.80 5.40 12.74
CA MET A 75 13.61 5.83 11.34
C MET A 75 12.17 5.64 10.88
N ASN A 76 11.54 4.52 11.26
CA ASN A 76 10.14 4.24 10.92
C ASN A 76 9.15 5.09 11.74
N PHE A 77 9.35 5.18 13.07
CA PHE A 77 8.50 6.02 13.93
C PHE A 77 8.62 7.50 13.57
N TYR A 78 9.78 7.97 13.15
CA TYR A 78 9.94 9.34 12.67
C TYR A 78 9.02 9.65 11.50
N CYS A 79 8.80 8.71 10.57
CA CYS A 79 7.85 8.91 9.48
C CYS A 79 6.42 9.12 10.00
N VAL A 80 6.00 8.36 11.01
CA VAL A 80 4.68 8.52 11.65
C VAL A 80 4.57 9.83 12.43
N LEU A 81 5.67 10.36 12.95
CA LEU A 81 5.66 11.63 13.69
C LEU A 81 5.59 12.84 12.74
N ILE A 82 6.39 12.85 11.68
CA ILE A 82 6.53 14.04 10.84
C ILE A 82 5.53 14.10 9.69
N ILE A 83 5.25 12.95 9.03
CA ILE A 83 4.46 12.96 7.81
C ILE A 83 2.98 13.28 8.03
N PRO A 84 2.28 12.77 9.05
CA PRO A 84 0.91 13.19 9.28
C PRO A 84 0.76 14.69 9.51
N VAL A 85 1.70 15.31 10.24
CA VAL A 85 1.72 16.77 10.42
C VAL A 85 1.94 17.48 9.08
N LEU A 86 2.92 17.04 8.30
CA LEU A 86 3.21 17.61 6.98
C LEU A 86 2.04 17.41 6.00
N TRP A 87 1.38 16.24 6.07
CA TRP A 87 0.20 15.91 5.28
C TRP A 87 -0.96 16.85 5.55
N MET A 88 -1.26 17.09 6.84
CA MET A 88 -2.33 18.00 7.26
C MET A 88 -2.02 19.46 6.93
N VAL A 89 -0.76 19.89 7.04
CA VAL A 89 -0.35 21.28 6.77
C VAL A 89 -0.35 21.57 5.27
N LEU A 90 0.24 20.70 4.45
CA LEU A 90 0.55 21.00 3.06
C LEU A 90 0.32 19.81 2.11
N GLY A 91 0.64 18.59 2.54
CA GLY A 91 0.66 17.43 1.67
C GLY A 91 -0.68 17.11 1.03
N TYR A 92 -1.77 17.12 1.83
CA TYR A 92 -3.11 16.80 1.35
C TYR A 92 -3.60 17.78 0.29
N THR A 93 -3.46 19.10 0.51
CA THR A 93 -3.89 20.10 -0.46
C THR A 93 -3.14 20.00 -1.79
N LEU A 94 -1.84 19.73 -1.74
CA LEU A 94 -1.03 19.49 -2.95
C LEU A 94 -1.36 18.16 -3.64
N ALA A 95 -1.79 17.15 -2.89
CA ALA A 95 -2.16 15.85 -3.43
C ALA A 95 -3.57 15.82 -4.03
N GLN A 96 -4.54 16.51 -3.42
CA GLN A 96 -5.97 16.40 -3.74
C GLN A 96 -6.65 17.73 -4.05
N GLY A 97 -6.06 18.87 -3.69
CA GLY A 97 -6.66 20.20 -3.90
C GLY A 97 -6.77 20.58 -5.37
N GLY A 98 -7.88 21.24 -5.73
CA GLY A 98 -8.11 21.76 -7.09
C GLY A 98 -8.17 20.70 -8.19
N SER A 99 -8.29 21.16 -9.43
CA SER A 99 -8.42 20.34 -10.64
C SER A 99 -7.11 20.20 -11.45
N GLY A 100 -5.96 20.56 -10.88
CA GLY A 100 -4.66 20.46 -11.56
C GLY A 100 -4.24 19.01 -11.78
N ASN A 101 -3.79 18.66 -12.98
CA ASN A 101 -3.41 17.30 -13.36
C ASN A 101 -2.03 16.86 -12.83
N TRP A 102 -1.15 17.81 -12.47
CA TRP A 102 0.24 17.55 -12.07
C TRP A 102 0.48 17.71 -10.58
N ILE A 103 -0.15 18.72 -9.98
CA ILE A 103 -0.09 19.05 -8.57
C ILE A 103 -1.38 19.77 -8.18
N GLY A 104 -1.81 19.62 -6.93
CA GLY A 104 -2.95 20.36 -6.38
C GLY A 104 -2.63 21.85 -6.16
N ASN A 105 -3.55 22.51 -5.50
CA ASN A 105 -3.45 23.93 -5.17
C ASN A 105 -3.27 24.14 -3.64
N PHE A 106 -3.55 25.35 -3.13
CA PHE A 106 -3.42 25.70 -1.71
C PHE A 106 -4.78 25.96 -1.02
N ASP A 107 -5.90 25.58 -1.64
CA ASP A 107 -7.24 25.87 -1.10
C ASP A 107 -7.47 25.26 0.28
N TRP A 108 -6.91 24.05 0.50
CA TRP A 108 -7.04 23.34 1.78
C TRP A 108 -5.77 23.38 2.64
N LEU A 109 -4.96 24.45 2.49
CA LEU A 109 -3.76 24.62 3.33
C LEU A 109 -4.15 24.65 4.81
N PHE A 110 -3.47 23.91 5.67
CA PHE A 110 -3.82 23.69 7.08
C PHE A 110 -5.23 23.11 7.30
N LEU A 111 -5.79 22.41 6.31
CA LEU A 111 -7.16 21.91 6.27
C LEU A 111 -8.23 23.03 6.38
N ASN A 112 -7.92 24.23 5.95
CA ASN A 112 -8.92 25.30 5.87
C ASN A 112 -10.09 24.86 4.99
N ASP A 113 -11.28 25.28 5.36
CA ASP A 113 -12.55 25.01 4.66
C ASP A 113 -12.93 23.51 4.58
N ILE A 114 -12.30 22.65 5.39
CA ILE A 114 -12.69 21.25 5.54
C ILE A 114 -13.54 21.11 6.80
N GLY A 115 -14.85 21.08 6.62
CA GLY A 115 -15.85 20.93 7.68
C GLY A 115 -16.10 19.46 8.03
N VAL A 116 -16.46 19.19 9.29
CA VAL A 116 -16.84 17.84 9.74
C VAL A 116 -18.34 17.60 9.71
N MET A 117 -19.14 18.65 9.51
CA MET A 117 -20.61 18.60 9.61
C MET A 117 -21.31 18.42 8.27
N GLU A 118 -20.72 18.86 7.16
CA GLU A 118 -21.33 18.90 5.84
C GLU A 118 -21.47 17.49 5.23
N ASP A 119 -20.49 16.62 5.48
CA ASP A 119 -20.42 15.24 4.94
C ASP A 119 -20.40 14.15 6.03
N GLY A 120 -20.78 14.50 7.26
CA GLY A 120 -20.75 13.57 8.39
C GLY A 120 -19.33 13.12 8.80
N GLY A 121 -18.28 13.86 8.38
CA GLY A 121 -16.89 13.58 8.70
C GLY A 121 -16.18 12.64 7.71
N GLY A 122 -16.78 12.33 6.58
CA GLY A 122 -16.20 11.43 5.56
C GLY A 122 -14.89 11.96 4.99
N GLN A 123 -14.82 13.24 4.66
CA GLN A 123 -13.61 13.86 4.11
C GLN A 123 -12.47 13.84 5.13
N ILE A 124 -12.71 14.20 6.38
CA ILE A 124 -11.66 14.21 7.42
C ILE A 124 -11.15 12.80 7.73
N ALA A 125 -12.04 11.79 7.71
CA ALA A 125 -11.66 10.39 7.87
C ALA A 125 -10.79 9.91 6.69
N THR A 126 -11.15 10.29 5.47
CA THR A 126 -10.35 10.00 4.26
C THR A 126 -8.99 10.68 4.32
N ILE A 127 -8.91 11.93 4.76
CA ILE A 127 -7.65 12.65 4.95
C ILE A 127 -6.74 11.90 5.95
N ALA A 128 -7.31 11.48 7.08
CA ALA A 128 -6.58 10.70 8.08
C ALA A 128 -6.09 9.37 7.51
N PHE A 129 -6.94 8.64 6.79
CA PHE A 129 -6.60 7.38 6.13
C PHE A 129 -5.44 7.56 5.14
N LEU A 130 -5.56 8.50 4.21
CA LEU A 130 -4.52 8.78 3.20
C LEU A 130 -3.21 9.31 3.84
N GLY A 131 -3.31 10.02 4.98
CA GLY A 131 -2.15 10.45 5.75
C GLY A 131 -1.31 9.27 6.29
N MET A 132 -1.94 8.14 6.62
CA MET A 132 -1.22 6.94 7.02
C MET A 132 -0.45 6.30 5.86
N PHE A 133 -0.98 6.36 4.65
CA PHE A 133 -0.29 5.96 3.41
C PHE A 133 0.91 6.86 3.13
N ALA A 134 0.74 8.17 3.28
CA ALA A 134 1.83 9.11 3.15
C ALA A 134 2.96 8.84 4.15
N ALA A 135 2.63 8.40 5.38
CA ALA A 135 3.60 8.11 6.43
C ALA A 135 4.38 6.82 6.19
N ILE A 136 3.71 5.74 5.77
CA ILE A 136 4.38 4.44 5.57
C ILE A 136 5.25 4.43 4.32
N THR A 137 4.94 5.22 3.29
CA THR A 137 5.65 5.19 2.01
C THR A 137 7.15 5.49 2.14
N PRO A 138 7.59 6.60 2.76
CA PRO A 138 9.02 6.82 3.00
C PRO A 138 9.60 5.82 4.00
N ALA A 139 8.82 5.31 4.96
CA ALA A 139 9.28 4.30 5.89
C ALA A 139 9.77 3.02 5.20
N LEU A 140 9.17 2.62 4.07
CA LEU A 140 9.64 1.48 3.26
C LEU A 140 11.10 1.65 2.82
N ILE A 141 11.51 2.87 2.48
CA ILE A 141 12.87 3.16 1.98
C ILE A 141 13.93 2.89 3.07
N SER A 142 13.56 3.00 4.36
CA SER A 142 14.48 2.78 5.49
C SER A 142 15.17 1.43 5.45
N GLY A 143 14.46 0.39 4.97
CA GLY A 143 15.02 -0.95 4.84
C GLY A 143 16.22 -1.04 3.89
N ALA A 144 16.23 -0.27 2.81
CA ALA A 144 17.34 -0.28 1.85
C ALA A 144 18.60 0.41 2.39
N VAL A 145 18.44 1.45 3.19
CA VAL A 145 19.54 2.29 3.71
C VAL A 145 20.00 1.88 5.11
N ALA A 146 19.45 0.80 5.64
CA ALA A 146 19.79 0.24 6.93
C ALA A 146 21.29 0.09 7.16
N ASP A 147 21.70 0.11 8.42
CA ASP A 147 23.08 -0.02 8.92
C ASP A 147 24.00 1.20 8.67
N ARG A 148 23.73 2.08 7.70
CA ARG A 148 24.73 3.05 7.25
C ARG A 148 24.25 4.47 7.01
N MET A 149 22.94 4.75 7.03
CA MET A 149 22.42 6.09 6.83
C MET A 149 22.42 6.89 8.13
N LYS A 150 22.90 8.15 8.09
CA LYS A 150 22.78 9.08 9.22
C LYS A 150 21.34 9.44 9.49
N PHE A 151 20.90 9.38 10.75
CA PHE A 151 19.54 9.76 11.12
C PHE A 151 19.25 11.25 10.78
N SER A 152 20.21 12.15 10.91
CA SER A 152 20.04 13.57 10.53
C SER A 152 19.73 13.73 9.04
N ALA A 153 20.35 12.93 8.18
CA ALA A 153 20.07 12.92 6.75
C ALA A 153 18.67 12.32 6.46
N TRP A 154 18.30 11.25 7.18
CA TRP A 154 16.97 10.67 7.12
C TRP A 154 15.87 11.65 7.51
N ALA A 155 16.10 12.40 8.60
CA ALA A 155 15.16 13.38 9.12
C ALA A 155 14.85 14.52 8.13
N ILE A 156 15.80 14.89 7.27
CA ILE A 156 15.58 15.88 6.20
C ILE A 156 15.02 15.19 4.95
N PHE A 157 15.52 13.99 4.63
CA PHE A 157 15.09 13.24 3.45
C PHE A 157 13.58 12.97 3.46
N VAL A 158 13.04 12.46 4.56
CA VAL A 158 11.64 12.04 4.67
C VAL A 158 10.64 13.14 4.27
N PRO A 159 10.63 14.33 4.90
CA PRO A 159 9.68 15.37 4.55
C PRO A 159 9.91 15.93 3.13
N VAL A 160 11.17 16.11 2.71
CA VAL A 160 11.51 16.63 1.37
C VAL A 160 11.07 15.64 0.29
N TRP A 161 11.36 14.34 0.46
CA TRP A 161 10.96 13.29 -0.48
C TRP A 161 9.45 13.15 -0.56
N SER A 162 8.76 13.21 0.58
CA SER A 162 7.30 13.11 0.60
C SER A 162 6.63 14.22 -0.19
N LEU A 163 7.12 15.46 -0.09
CA LEU A 163 6.55 16.59 -0.85
C LEU A 163 6.96 16.57 -2.34
N LEU A 164 8.19 16.21 -2.65
CA LEU A 164 8.71 16.32 -4.03
C LEU A 164 8.50 15.05 -4.86
N VAL A 165 8.31 13.89 -4.21
CA VAL A 165 8.16 12.61 -4.91
C VAL A 165 6.80 11.99 -4.66
N TYR A 166 6.48 11.71 -3.38
CA TYR A 166 5.22 11.01 -3.06
C TYR A 166 3.99 11.81 -3.48
N VAL A 167 3.89 13.07 -3.09
CA VAL A 167 2.73 13.92 -3.38
C VAL A 167 2.47 14.06 -4.88
N PRO A 168 3.44 14.41 -5.76
CA PRO A 168 3.21 14.45 -7.20
C PRO A 168 2.77 13.11 -7.78
N VAL A 169 3.44 12.00 -7.46
CA VAL A 169 3.08 10.67 -7.98
C VAL A 169 1.69 10.25 -7.50
N PHE A 170 1.34 10.52 -6.23
CA PHE A 170 0.01 10.31 -5.71
C PHE A 170 -1.05 11.10 -6.50
N LYS A 171 -0.81 12.41 -6.74
CA LYS A 171 -1.71 13.26 -7.52
C LYS A 171 -1.90 12.74 -8.94
N TRP A 172 -0.83 12.32 -9.61
CA TRP A 172 -0.91 11.83 -10.99
C TRP A 172 -1.80 10.62 -11.13
N ILE A 173 -1.77 9.71 -10.15
CA ILE A 173 -2.54 8.46 -10.14
C ILE A 173 -3.96 8.68 -9.64
N TYR A 174 -4.13 9.42 -8.52
CA TYR A 174 -5.43 9.58 -7.84
C TYR A 174 -6.04 10.96 -8.10
N GLY A 175 -6.45 11.22 -9.33
CA GLY A 175 -7.11 12.45 -9.77
C GLY A 175 -6.20 13.42 -10.53
N GLY A 176 -5.24 12.87 -11.26
CA GLY A 176 -4.39 13.59 -12.19
C GLY A 176 -4.24 12.84 -13.51
N TRP A 177 -3.28 13.26 -14.32
CA TRP A 177 -3.15 12.89 -15.72
C TRP A 177 -2.99 11.37 -16.01
N LEU A 178 -2.46 10.59 -15.07
CA LEU A 178 -2.37 9.13 -15.22
C LEU A 178 -3.72 8.45 -14.94
N GLY A 179 -4.40 8.87 -13.86
CA GLY A 179 -5.75 8.39 -13.57
C GLY A 179 -6.75 8.75 -14.67
N ASP A 180 -6.68 9.98 -15.19
CA ASP A 180 -7.54 10.46 -16.30
C ASP A 180 -7.34 9.66 -17.59
N ARG A 181 -6.18 9.03 -17.76
CA ARG A 181 -5.89 8.12 -18.88
C ARG A 181 -6.43 6.70 -18.68
N GLY A 182 -6.93 6.37 -17.50
CA GLY A 182 -7.45 5.04 -17.18
C GLY A 182 -6.45 4.10 -16.49
N SER A 183 -5.28 4.58 -16.04
CA SER A 183 -4.41 3.74 -15.22
C SER A 183 -5.08 3.41 -13.88
N LEU A 184 -4.93 2.17 -13.43
CA LEU A 184 -5.55 1.65 -12.22
C LEU A 184 -4.49 1.40 -11.13
N ASP A 185 -4.74 1.92 -9.93
CA ASP A 185 -3.96 1.62 -8.74
C ASP A 185 -4.88 1.69 -7.51
N PHE A 186 -5.35 0.55 -7.03
CA PHE A 186 -6.41 0.52 -6.01
C PHE A 186 -5.94 1.07 -4.66
N ALA A 187 -4.76 0.65 -4.22
CA ALA A 187 -4.27 0.98 -2.89
C ALA A 187 -2.77 1.39 -2.86
N GLY A 188 -2.16 1.74 -3.98
CA GLY A 188 -0.81 2.28 -4.00
C GLY A 188 0.30 1.33 -4.47
N GLY A 189 -0.02 0.37 -5.34
CA GLY A 189 1.01 -0.47 -5.94
C GLY A 189 2.06 0.34 -6.69
N THR A 190 1.62 1.32 -7.49
CA THR A 190 2.49 2.26 -8.20
C THR A 190 2.84 3.45 -7.30
N ALA A 191 1.83 4.09 -6.70
CA ALA A 191 2.02 5.32 -5.90
C ALA A 191 2.88 5.11 -4.66
N ILE A 192 2.91 3.92 -4.08
CA ILE A 192 3.61 3.58 -2.85
C ILE A 192 4.76 2.62 -3.12
N HIS A 193 4.48 1.40 -3.60
CA HIS A 193 5.48 0.34 -3.64
C HIS A 193 6.50 0.50 -4.77
N VAL A 194 6.07 0.73 -6.01
CA VAL A 194 6.99 1.03 -7.12
C VAL A 194 7.76 2.32 -6.82
N ASN A 195 7.07 3.34 -6.34
CA ASN A 195 7.64 4.65 -5.99
C ASN A 195 8.73 4.53 -4.91
N ALA A 196 8.42 3.94 -3.75
CA ALA A 196 9.38 3.74 -2.66
C ALA A 196 10.52 2.79 -3.04
N GLY A 197 10.22 1.72 -3.78
CA GLY A 197 11.21 0.73 -4.17
C GLY A 197 12.25 1.26 -5.16
N ILE A 198 11.84 2.07 -6.13
CA ILE A 198 12.79 2.71 -7.06
C ILE A 198 13.56 3.87 -6.40
N ALA A 199 12.92 4.59 -5.45
CA ALA A 199 13.60 5.57 -4.60
C ALA A 199 14.69 4.89 -3.76
N ALA A 200 14.40 3.72 -3.20
CA ALA A 200 15.38 2.92 -2.47
C ALA A 200 16.60 2.59 -3.34
N LEU A 201 16.40 2.20 -4.61
CA LEU A 201 17.50 1.97 -5.55
C LEU A 201 18.34 3.22 -5.76
N ALA A 202 17.72 4.38 -6.02
CA ALA A 202 18.43 5.66 -6.18
C ALA A 202 19.22 6.01 -4.92
N ALA A 203 18.66 5.82 -3.75
CA ALA A 203 19.28 6.09 -2.46
C ALA A 203 20.55 5.25 -2.24
N VAL A 204 20.46 3.92 -2.45
CA VAL A 204 21.59 3.01 -2.21
C VAL A 204 22.73 3.20 -3.20
N LEU A 205 22.46 3.65 -4.42
CA LEU A 205 23.51 3.99 -5.40
C LEU A 205 24.36 5.19 -4.94
N VAL A 206 23.76 6.17 -4.26
CA VAL A 206 24.49 7.33 -3.70
C VAL A 206 25.16 7.00 -2.37
N LEU A 207 24.47 6.23 -1.52
CA LEU A 207 24.93 5.87 -0.17
C LEU A 207 26.12 4.91 -0.24
N GLY A 208 26.12 4.00 -1.24
CA GLY A 208 27.16 3.00 -1.45
C GLY A 208 26.92 1.71 -0.63
N LYS A 209 27.83 0.77 -0.77
CA LYS A 209 27.75 -0.58 -0.18
C LYS A 209 28.13 -0.57 1.30
N ARG A 210 27.51 -1.43 2.10
CA ARG A 210 27.92 -1.68 3.50
C ARG A 210 29.34 -2.27 3.55
N LYS A 211 29.99 -2.07 4.67
CA LYS A 211 31.29 -2.67 4.93
C LYS A 211 31.14 -4.22 4.91
N GLY A 212 32.04 -4.88 4.20
CA GLY A 212 32.02 -6.34 4.03
C GLY A 212 31.06 -6.87 2.95
N TRP A 213 30.16 -6.05 2.39
CA TRP A 213 29.26 -6.49 1.34
C TRP A 213 30.01 -6.76 0.01
N PRO A 214 29.71 -7.82 -0.76
CA PRO A 214 28.70 -8.86 -0.55
C PRO A 214 29.22 -10.13 0.14
N THR A 215 30.46 -10.14 0.62
CA THR A 215 31.14 -11.34 1.11
C THR A 215 30.81 -11.70 2.55
N GLU A 216 30.50 -10.69 3.37
CA GLU A 216 30.07 -10.90 4.75
C GLU A 216 28.53 -10.98 4.79
N GLY A 217 27.99 -12.10 5.25
CA GLY A 217 26.56 -12.28 5.44
C GLY A 217 26.08 -11.44 6.63
N HIS A 218 24.91 -10.83 6.47
CA HIS A 218 24.21 -10.12 7.55
C HIS A 218 22.90 -10.87 7.88
N PRO A 219 22.96 -11.95 8.67
CA PRO A 219 21.76 -12.70 9.03
C PRO A 219 20.86 -11.87 9.93
N PRO A 220 19.51 -12.04 9.85
CA PRO A 220 18.58 -11.43 10.77
C PRO A 220 18.94 -11.72 12.22
N HIS A 221 18.97 -10.69 13.08
CA HIS A 221 19.31 -10.90 14.48
C HIS A 221 18.14 -11.51 15.29
N SER A 222 16.89 -11.28 14.86
CA SER A 222 15.69 -11.76 15.56
C SER A 222 14.57 -12.17 14.63
N MET A 223 14.55 -13.44 14.24
CA MET A 223 13.45 -14.01 13.47
C MET A 223 12.08 -13.90 14.15
N PRO A 224 11.94 -14.03 15.50
CA PRO A 224 10.67 -13.75 16.15
C PRO A 224 10.13 -12.34 15.88
N LEU A 225 10.98 -11.29 15.90
CA LEU A 225 10.56 -9.92 15.55
C LEU A 225 10.14 -9.81 14.09
N VAL A 226 10.85 -10.47 13.17
CA VAL A 226 10.46 -10.51 11.75
C VAL A 226 9.07 -11.11 11.59
N MET A 227 8.80 -12.25 12.23
CA MET A 227 7.51 -12.94 12.12
C MET A 227 6.37 -12.13 12.77
N ILE A 228 6.62 -11.48 13.92
CA ILE A 228 5.65 -10.57 14.55
C ILE A 228 5.36 -9.39 13.62
N GLY A 229 6.41 -8.76 13.08
CA GLY A 229 6.27 -7.67 12.12
C GLY A 229 5.47 -8.08 10.88
N THR A 230 5.74 -9.28 10.33
CA THR A 230 4.99 -9.85 9.21
C THR A 230 3.50 -10.01 9.54
N GLY A 231 3.18 -10.55 10.73
CA GLY A 231 1.80 -10.71 11.18
C GLY A 231 1.06 -9.38 11.33
N ILE A 232 1.72 -8.37 11.90
CA ILE A 232 1.18 -7.01 12.04
C ILE A 232 0.96 -6.37 10.67
N LEU A 233 1.92 -6.50 9.75
CA LEU A 233 1.81 -6.00 8.38
C LEU A 233 0.63 -6.67 7.64
N TRP A 234 0.51 -7.98 7.72
CA TRP A 234 -0.61 -8.69 7.07
C TRP A 234 -1.96 -8.26 7.64
N PHE A 235 -2.07 -8.18 8.97
CA PHE A 235 -3.29 -7.73 9.63
C PHE A 235 -3.67 -6.29 9.22
N GLY A 236 -2.71 -5.37 9.24
CA GLY A 236 -2.93 -3.98 8.84
C GLY A 236 -3.27 -3.83 7.35
N TRP A 237 -2.79 -4.76 6.50
CA TRP A 237 -3.03 -4.72 5.06
C TRP A 237 -4.48 -4.95 4.66
N PHE A 238 -5.28 -5.57 5.51
CA PHE A 238 -6.73 -5.59 5.31
C PHE A 238 -7.33 -4.19 5.32
N GLY A 239 -6.91 -3.33 6.25
CA GLY A 239 -7.26 -1.91 6.24
C GLY A 239 -6.64 -1.16 5.08
N PHE A 240 -5.39 -1.48 4.73
CA PHE A 240 -4.67 -0.85 3.63
C PHE A 240 -5.41 -1.06 2.29
N ASN A 241 -5.67 -2.30 1.91
CA ASN A 241 -6.32 -2.63 0.65
C ASN A 241 -7.85 -2.46 0.71
N ALA A 242 -8.53 -3.14 1.61
CA ALA A 242 -9.99 -3.06 1.65
C ALA A 242 -10.52 -1.71 2.14
N GLY A 243 -9.73 -1.00 2.95
CA GLY A 243 -10.02 0.39 3.33
C GLY A 243 -9.97 1.37 2.14
N SER A 244 -9.18 1.07 1.11
CA SER A 244 -9.06 1.90 -0.10
C SER A 244 -10.33 1.95 -0.96
N ALA A 245 -11.31 1.08 -0.69
CA ALA A 245 -12.65 1.24 -1.23
C ALA A 245 -13.37 2.50 -0.67
N LEU A 246 -12.88 3.08 0.42
CA LEU A 246 -13.46 4.22 1.15
C LEU A 246 -14.94 4.02 1.52
N ALA A 247 -15.42 2.78 1.48
CA ALA A 247 -16.79 2.40 1.76
C ALA A 247 -16.87 0.96 2.28
N ALA A 248 -17.86 0.68 3.12
CA ALA A 248 -18.22 -0.67 3.56
C ALA A 248 -19.13 -1.34 2.51
N ASN A 249 -18.55 -1.78 1.40
CA ASN A 249 -19.27 -2.31 0.25
C ASN A 249 -18.68 -3.63 -0.27
N GLY A 250 -19.24 -4.16 -1.37
CA GLY A 250 -18.77 -5.39 -2.01
C GLY A 250 -17.32 -5.31 -2.49
N GLN A 251 -16.86 -4.15 -2.96
CA GLN A 251 -15.48 -3.94 -3.39
C GLN A 251 -14.50 -4.05 -2.21
N ALA A 252 -14.85 -3.49 -1.05
CA ALA A 252 -14.06 -3.68 0.18
C ALA A 252 -13.97 -5.16 0.57
N ALA A 253 -15.09 -5.89 0.52
CA ALA A 253 -15.11 -7.32 0.84
C ALA A 253 -14.27 -8.15 -0.13
N GLN A 254 -14.33 -7.84 -1.44
CA GLN A 254 -13.51 -8.50 -2.46
C GLN A 254 -12.02 -8.18 -2.27
N ALA A 255 -11.67 -6.91 -2.03
CA ALA A 255 -10.29 -6.50 -1.77
C ALA A 255 -9.71 -7.16 -0.51
N PHE A 256 -10.54 -7.36 0.53
CA PHE A 256 -10.15 -8.11 1.73
C PHE A 256 -9.79 -9.56 1.39
N MET A 257 -10.66 -10.26 0.65
CA MET A 257 -10.42 -11.64 0.23
C MET A 257 -9.20 -11.76 -0.68
N ASN A 258 -9.04 -10.85 -1.65
CA ASN A 258 -7.91 -10.83 -2.56
C ASN A 258 -6.58 -10.64 -1.81
N THR A 259 -6.56 -9.76 -0.81
CA THR A 259 -5.40 -9.53 0.05
C THR A 259 -4.99 -10.77 0.83
N PHE A 260 -5.98 -11.49 1.38
CA PHE A 260 -5.74 -12.73 2.10
C PHE A 260 -5.15 -13.82 1.20
N LEU A 261 -5.78 -14.06 0.04
CA LEU A 261 -5.39 -15.13 -0.88
C LEU A 261 -4.03 -14.90 -1.52
N ALA A 262 -3.74 -13.67 -1.98
CA ALA A 262 -2.48 -13.37 -2.64
C ALA A 262 -1.29 -13.46 -1.68
N ALA A 263 -1.43 -13.00 -0.45
CA ALA A 263 -0.39 -13.12 0.56
C ALA A 263 -0.06 -14.59 0.87
N ALA A 264 -1.09 -15.43 1.08
CA ALA A 264 -0.93 -16.84 1.35
C ALA A 264 -0.27 -17.57 0.15
N ALA A 265 -0.73 -17.30 -1.07
CA ALA A 265 -0.21 -17.90 -2.30
C ALA A 265 1.27 -17.52 -2.54
N ALA A 266 1.62 -16.25 -2.30
CA ALA A 266 3.00 -15.78 -2.47
C ALA A 266 3.95 -16.35 -1.42
N GLY A 267 3.51 -16.45 -0.16
CA GLY A 267 4.26 -17.13 0.89
C GLY A 267 4.56 -18.58 0.51
N LEU A 268 3.54 -19.31 0.05
CA LEU A 268 3.68 -20.70 -0.40
C LEU A 268 4.63 -20.83 -1.59
N SER A 269 4.49 -19.98 -2.61
CA SER A 269 5.33 -20.07 -3.82
C SER A 269 6.78 -19.66 -3.55
N TRP A 270 7.03 -18.71 -2.66
CA TRP A 270 8.37 -18.34 -2.21
C TRP A 270 9.05 -19.51 -1.49
N VAL A 271 8.38 -20.08 -0.48
CA VAL A 271 8.85 -21.27 0.28
C VAL A 271 9.13 -22.44 -0.65
N ALA A 272 8.23 -22.72 -1.60
CA ALA A 272 8.43 -23.77 -2.60
C ALA A 272 9.65 -23.48 -3.49
N THR A 273 9.83 -22.23 -3.91
CA THR A 273 10.98 -21.80 -4.73
C THR A 273 12.31 -21.99 -3.98
N GLU A 274 12.37 -21.60 -2.70
CA GLU A 274 13.56 -21.87 -1.86
C GLU A 274 13.81 -23.36 -1.72
N TRP A 275 12.76 -24.14 -1.46
CA TRP A 275 12.92 -25.59 -1.30
C TRP A 275 13.46 -26.26 -2.56
N LEU A 276 12.92 -25.93 -3.72
CA LEU A 276 13.37 -26.49 -5.01
C LEU A 276 14.79 -26.04 -5.37
N ARG A 277 15.16 -24.82 -5.06
CA ARG A 277 16.45 -24.23 -5.46
C ARG A 277 17.56 -24.48 -4.43
N ASP A 278 17.25 -24.30 -3.14
CA ASP A 278 18.23 -24.25 -2.05
C ASP A 278 18.16 -25.51 -1.15
N GLY A 279 17.21 -26.41 -1.42
CA GLY A 279 17.00 -27.66 -0.69
C GLY A 279 16.28 -27.50 0.66
N LYS A 280 16.01 -26.27 1.12
CA LYS A 280 15.30 -25.98 2.38
C LYS A 280 14.62 -24.64 2.35
N PRO A 281 13.40 -24.52 2.88
CA PRO A 281 12.71 -23.27 3.08
C PRO A 281 13.24 -22.54 4.32
N THR A 282 12.98 -21.21 4.39
CA THR A 282 13.35 -20.39 5.54
C THR A 282 12.14 -19.63 6.09
N ASN A 283 12.15 -19.30 7.40
CA ASN A 283 11.16 -18.41 7.99
C ASN A 283 11.22 -17.01 7.38
N LEU A 284 12.43 -16.54 7.04
CA LEU A 284 12.61 -15.26 6.34
C LEU A 284 11.98 -15.29 4.96
N GLY A 285 12.16 -16.39 4.21
CA GLY A 285 11.52 -16.57 2.90
C GLY A 285 10.00 -16.59 2.98
N ALA A 286 9.44 -17.28 3.98
CA ALA A 286 7.99 -17.25 4.22
C ALA A 286 7.49 -15.82 4.51
N ALA A 287 8.17 -15.09 5.41
CA ALA A 287 7.84 -13.71 5.76
C ALA A 287 7.95 -12.76 4.55
N SER A 288 9.05 -12.84 3.79
CA SER A 288 9.25 -12.02 2.59
C SER A 288 8.25 -12.37 1.48
N GLY A 289 7.90 -13.65 1.32
CA GLY A 289 6.90 -14.10 0.36
C GLY A 289 5.50 -13.56 0.69
N ILE A 290 5.10 -13.60 1.96
CA ILE A 290 3.83 -13.00 2.42
C ILE A 290 3.80 -11.51 2.05
N VAL A 291 4.85 -10.76 2.39
CA VAL A 291 4.93 -9.33 2.09
C VAL A 291 4.93 -9.08 0.57
N ALA A 292 5.65 -9.89 -0.22
CA ALA A 292 5.64 -9.76 -1.68
C ALA A 292 4.23 -9.96 -2.29
N GLY A 293 3.45 -10.91 -1.76
CA GLY A 293 2.06 -11.10 -2.17
C GLY A 293 1.15 -9.94 -1.79
N LEU A 294 1.32 -9.39 -0.59
CA LEU A 294 0.62 -8.20 -0.12
C LEU A 294 0.92 -7.00 -1.02
N VAL A 295 2.18 -6.80 -1.36
CA VAL A 295 2.63 -5.74 -2.28
C VAL A 295 2.03 -5.91 -3.67
N ALA A 296 2.11 -7.11 -4.25
CA ALA A 296 1.67 -7.36 -5.62
C ALA A 296 0.15 -7.28 -5.78
N ILE A 297 -0.63 -7.66 -4.76
CA ILE A 297 -2.09 -7.52 -4.83
C ILE A 297 -2.56 -6.08 -4.60
N THR A 298 -1.77 -5.24 -3.95
CA THR A 298 -2.13 -3.87 -3.58
C THR A 298 -2.70 -3.05 -4.73
N PRO A 299 -2.09 -2.98 -5.93
CA PRO A 299 -2.67 -2.22 -7.03
C PRO A 299 -3.93 -2.86 -7.62
N ALA A 300 -4.08 -4.16 -7.47
CA ALA A 300 -5.12 -4.96 -8.11
C ALA A 300 -6.29 -5.33 -7.17
N ALA A 301 -6.17 -5.08 -5.86
CA ALA A 301 -7.04 -5.65 -4.84
C ALA A 301 -8.54 -5.38 -5.07
N GLY A 302 -8.90 -4.22 -5.59
CA GLY A 302 -10.27 -3.83 -5.89
C GLY A 302 -10.69 -4.01 -7.36
N TYR A 303 -9.85 -4.64 -8.19
CA TYR A 303 -10.08 -4.75 -9.64
C TYR A 303 -10.06 -6.20 -10.17
N VAL A 304 -9.69 -7.15 -9.34
CA VAL A 304 -9.58 -8.57 -9.73
C VAL A 304 -10.45 -9.46 -8.85
N SER A 305 -10.84 -10.63 -9.38
CA SER A 305 -11.74 -11.56 -8.70
C SER A 305 -11.38 -13.01 -9.01
N GLY A 306 -12.12 -13.94 -8.41
CA GLY A 306 -11.99 -15.37 -8.68
C GLY A 306 -10.61 -15.94 -8.32
N VAL A 307 -9.93 -16.54 -9.29
CA VAL A 307 -8.61 -17.18 -9.11
C VAL A 307 -7.45 -16.18 -9.27
N ALA A 308 -7.69 -14.99 -9.82
CA ALA A 308 -6.66 -14.02 -10.15
C ALA A 308 -5.76 -13.63 -8.96
N PRO A 309 -6.25 -13.36 -7.73
CA PRO A 309 -5.39 -13.02 -6.60
C PRO A 309 -4.44 -14.16 -6.23
N ILE A 310 -4.84 -15.43 -6.40
CA ILE A 310 -3.96 -16.59 -6.17
C ILE A 310 -2.83 -16.60 -7.21
N ILE A 311 -3.17 -16.40 -8.49
CA ILE A 311 -2.18 -16.37 -9.58
C ILE A 311 -1.20 -15.21 -9.40
N ILE A 312 -1.70 -14.00 -9.08
CA ILE A 312 -0.87 -12.83 -8.78
C ILE A 312 0.09 -13.13 -7.63
N GLY A 313 -0.43 -13.73 -6.55
CA GLY A 313 0.39 -14.14 -5.40
C GLY A 313 1.47 -15.15 -5.77
N LEU A 314 1.11 -16.22 -6.49
CA LEU A 314 2.07 -17.24 -6.92
C LEU A 314 3.20 -16.65 -7.78
N ILE A 315 2.86 -15.79 -8.74
CA ILE A 315 3.83 -15.09 -9.59
C ILE A 315 4.72 -14.18 -8.74
N ALA A 316 4.14 -13.38 -7.86
CA ALA A 316 4.87 -12.45 -7.00
C ALA A 316 5.89 -13.18 -6.11
N GLY A 317 5.49 -14.28 -5.45
CA GLY A 317 6.38 -15.05 -4.58
C GLY A 317 7.58 -15.61 -5.32
N VAL A 318 7.38 -16.17 -6.54
CA VAL A 318 8.48 -16.67 -7.36
C VAL A 318 9.36 -15.52 -7.85
N VAL A 319 8.79 -14.50 -8.47
CA VAL A 319 9.54 -13.40 -9.09
C VAL A 319 10.34 -12.62 -8.06
N CYS A 320 9.74 -12.24 -6.92
CA CYS A 320 10.43 -11.51 -5.87
C CYS A 320 11.51 -12.37 -5.19
N CYS A 321 11.30 -13.68 -5.01
CA CYS A 321 12.31 -14.60 -4.49
C CYS A 321 13.59 -14.62 -5.35
N TYR A 322 13.47 -14.48 -6.66
CA TYR A 322 14.63 -14.32 -7.54
C TYR A 322 15.16 -12.87 -7.54
N ALA A 323 14.26 -11.88 -7.51
CA ALA A 323 14.63 -10.47 -7.59
C ALA A 323 15.52 -10.02 -6.42
N VAL A 324 15.24 -10.45 -5.19
CA VAL A 324 16.06 -10.10 -4.01
C VAL A 324 17.51 -10.57 -4.13
N ARG A 325 17.76 -11.59 -4.92
CA ARG A 325 19.12 -12.13 -5.17
C ARG A 325 19.85 -11.41 -6.31
N LEU A 326 19.11 -10.73 -7.19
CA LEU A 326 19.72 -9.98 -8.30
C LEU A 326 20.60 -8.84 -7.82
N LYS A 327 20.32 -8.25 -6.63
CA LYS A 327 21.12 -7.17 -6.06
C LYS A 327 22.62 -7.47 -6.01
N SER A 328 23.01 -8.70 -5.64
CA SER A 328 24.41 -9.11 -5.59
C SER A 328 25.06 -9.17 -6.97
N LYS A 329 24.32 -9.61 -8.01
CA LYS A 329 24.80 -9.65 -9.39
C LYS A 329 24.83 -8.26 -10.03
N ALA A 330 23.82 -7.44 -9.74
CA ALA A 330 23.73 -6.07 -10.23
C ALA A 330 24.63 -5.08 -9.50
N GLY A 331 25.21 -5.49 -8.37
CA GLY A 331 26.23 -4.73 -7.66
C GLY A 331 25.75 -3.58 -6.81
N TYR A 332 24.46 -3.57 -6.40
CA TYR A 332 23.90 -2.59 -5.44
C TYR A 332 23.55 -3.25 -4.10
N ASP A 333 23.75 -2.54 -3.01
CA ASP A 333 23.49 -3.05 -1.65
C ASP A 333 22.18 -2.50 -1.10
N ASP A 334 21.09 -3.17 -1.42
CA ASP A 334 19.79 -3.01 -0.80
C ASP A 334 19.73 -3.90 0.45
N ALA A 335 19.79 -3.26 1.64
CA ALA A 335 20.05 -3.99 2.88
C ALA A 335 18.97 -5.03 3.20
N LEU A 336 17.69 -4.66 3.13
CA LEU A 336 16.55 -5.47 3.55
C LEU A 336 15.56 -5.75 2.40
N ASP A 337 16.06 -5.85 1.16
CA ASP A 337 15.33 -6.33 -0.02
C ASP A 337 14.17 -5.44 -0.49
N VAL A 338 14.22 -4.14 -0.21
CA VAL A 338 13.17 -3.17 -0.58
C VAL A 338 12.92 -3.12 -2.09
N VAL A 339 14.00 -3.11 -2.89
CA VAL A 339 13.90 -3.11 -4.36
C VAL A 339 13.28 -4.42 -4.86
N GLY A 340 13.74 -5.56 -4.35
CA GLY A 340 13.25 -6.87 -4.78
C GLY A 340 11.80 -7.15 -4.41
N VAL A 341 11.34 -6.66 -3.26
CA VAL A 341 9.99 -6.91 -2.76
C VAL A 341 9.02 -5.80 -3.19
N HIS A 342 9.35 -4.51 -2.92
CA HIS A 342 8.41 -3.42 -3.18
C HIS A 342 8.44 -2.93 -4.62
N PHE A 343 9.63 -2.68 -5.20
CA PHE A 343 9.69 -2.24 -6.59
C PHE A 343 9.23 -3.33 -7.55
N VAL A 344 9.83 -4.52 -7.47
CA VAL A 344 9.50 -5.62 -8.39
C VAL A 344 8.09 -6.15 -8.12
N GLY A 345 7.71 -6.36 -6.85
CA GLY A 345 6.37 -6.85 -6.49
C GLY A 345 5.26 -5.88 -6.91
N GLY A 346 5.43 -4.58 -6.65
CA GLY A 346 4.47 -3.55 -7.06
C GLY A 346 4.33 -3.45 -8.58
N LEU A 347 5.45 -3.50 -9.31
CA LEU A 347 5.46 -3.49 -10.77
C LEU A 347 4.76 -4.73 -11.35
N VAL A 348 5.06 -5.92 -10.83
CA VAL A 348 4.39 -7.17 -11.24
C VAL A 348 2.89 -7.08 -11.01
N GLY A 349 2.45 -6.65 -9.81
CA GLY A 349 1.04 -6.52 -9.48
C GLY A 349 0.31 -5.52 -10.36
N SER A 350 0.91 -4.34 -10.57
CA SER A 350 0.34 -3.28 -11.41
C SER A 350 0.19 -3.73 -12.88
N LEU A 351 1.20 -4.37 -13.46
CA LEU A 351 1.11 -4.88 -14.83
C LEU A 351 0.10 -6.02 -14.98
N LEU A 352 -0.05 -6.87 -13.95
CA LEU A 352 -1.02 -7.97 -13.98
C LEU A 352 -2.48 -7.49 -13.93
N ILE A 353 -2.76 -6.24 -13.55
CA ILE A 353 -4.09 -5.64 -13.73
C ILE A 353 -4.50 -5.66 -15.20
N GLY A 354 -3.58 -5.31 -16.12
CA GLY A 354 -3.83 -5.33 -17.56
C GLY A 354 -4.26 -6.71 -18.12
N PHE A 355 -4.01 -7.79 -17.35
CA PHE A 355 -4.45 -9.14 -17.71
C PHE A 355 -5.71 -9.57 -16.96
N PHE A 356 -5.86 -9.20 -15.67
CA PHE A 356 -6.83 -9.77 -14.75
C PHE A 356 -7.93 -8.82 -14.28
N ALA A 357 -7.95 -7.54 -14.73
CA ALA A 357 -9.03 -6.62 -14.38
C ALA A 357 -10.38 -7.18 -14.87
N ASN A 358 -11.35 -7.24 -13.95
CA ASN A 358 -12.67 -7.82 -14.23
C ASN A 358 -13.79 -6.90 -13.74
N PRO A 359 -14.22 -5.93 -14.57
CA PRO A 359 -15.24 -4.95 -14.20
C PRO A 359 -16.62 -5.54 -13.93
N GLU A 360 -16.95 -6.72 -14.47
CA GLU A 360 -18.25 -7.36 -14.20
C GLU A 360 -18.54 -7.55 -12.70
N PHE A 361 -17.49 -7.70 -11.87
CA PHE A 361 -17.62 -7.84 -10.42
C PHE A 361 -17.72 -6.50 -9.68
N PHE A 362 -17.53 -5.37 -10.38
CA PHE A 362 -17.40 -4.05 -9.79
C PHE A 362 -18.26 -2.98 -10.49
N ASP A 363 -19.39 -3.36 -11.05
CA ASP A 363 -20.33 -2.50 -11.77
C ASP A 363 -19.75 -1.74 -12.99
N GLY A 364 -18.73 -2.32 -13.65
CA GLY A 364 -18.23 -1.85 -14.95
C GLY A 364 -17.53 -0.50 -14.93
N ALA A 365 -16.95 -0.08 -13.81
CA ALA A 365 -16.39 1.27 -13.65
C ALA A 365 -14.97 1.46 -14.26
N PHE A 366 -14.36 0.43 -14.86
CA PHE A 366 -13.00 0.47 -15.42
C PHE A 366 -12.85 -0.50 -16.59
N GLU A 367 -11.74 -0.42 -17.32
CA GLU A 367 -11.48 -1.26 -18.49
C GLU A 367 -11.15 -2.71 -18.13
N GLU A 368 -11.56 -3.64 -18.99
CA GLU A 368 -11.33 -5.07 -18.86
C GLU A 368 -9.87 -5.44 -19.10
N GLY A 369 -9.35 -6.39 -18.36
CA GLY A 369 -8.09 -7.04 -18.65
C GLY A 369 -8.18 -8.02 -19.81
N ILE A 370 -7.03 -8.34 -20.41
CA ILE A 370 -6.92 -9.21 -21.61
C ILE A 370 -7.67 -10.55 -21.43
N PHE A 371 -7.66 -11.14 -20.24
CA PHE A 371 -8.31 -12.43 -19.98
C PHE A 371 -9.83 -12.33 -19.82
N TYR A 372 -10.38 -11.13 -19.75
CA TYR A 372 -11.82 -10.86 -19.61
C TYR A 372 -12.41 -10.13 -20.80
N GLY A 373 -11.71 -10.09 -21.95
CA GLY A 373 -12.22 -9.53 -23.19
C GLY A 373 -11.62 -8.19 -23.58
N GLY A 374 -10.83 -7.58 -22.70
CA GLY A 374 -10.09 -6.36 -22.99
C GLY A 374 -8.94 -6.56 -23.98
N ASP A 375 -8.42 -5.45 -24.47
CA ASP A 375 -7.24 -5.42 -25.32
C ASP A 375 -5.95 -5.07 -24.52
N ALA A 376 -4.88 -4.70 -25.21
CA ALA A 376 -3.64 -4.31 -24.56
C ALA A 376 -3.64 -2.85 -24.03
N GLY A 377 -4.74 -2.10 -24.17
CA GLY A 377 -4.84 -0.69 -23.79
C GLY A 377 -4.55 -0.48 -22.32
N LEU A 378 -5.30 -1.19 -21.44
CA LEU A 378 -5.08 -1.12 -20.01
C LEU A 378 -3.66 -1.51 -19.58
N LEU A 379 -3.08 -2.54 -20.20
CA LEU A 379 -1.68 -2.92 -19.92
C LEU A 379 -0.69 -1.81 -20.30
N LEU A 380 -0.92 -1.11 -21.39
CA LEU A 380 -0.09 0.02 -21.82
C LEU A 380 -0.23 1.22 -20.87
N GLU A 381 -1.44 1.53 -20.40
CA GLU A 381 -1.65 2.58 -19.38
C GLU A 381 -0.97 2.23 -18.05
N GLN A 382 -1.03 0.97 -17.64
CA GLN A 382 -0.29 0.49 -16.45
C GLN A 382 1.23 0.64 -16.65
N ALA A 383 1.75 0.27 -17.81
CA ALA A 383 3.18 0.42 -18.13
C ALA A 383 3.60 1.89 -18.16
N LEU A 384 2.78 2.78 -18.70
CA LEU A 384 3.03 4.22 -18.73
C LEU A 384 3.02 4.81 -17.30
N ALA A 385 2.04 4.48 -16.49
CA ALA A 385 1.92 4.97 -15.12
C ALA A 385 3.14 4.55 -14.27
N ASN A 386 3.52 3.28 -14.35
CA ASN A 386 4.73 2.79 -13.67
C ASN A 386 5.99 3.46 -14.23
N GLY A 387 6.11 3.61 -15.55
CA GLY A 387 7.24 4.28 -16.19
C GLY A 387 7.42 5.73 -15.72
N ALA A 388 6.32 6.49 -15.65
CA ALA A 388 6.34 7.86 -15.16
C ALA A 388 6.75 7.94 -13.67
N ALA A 389 6.19 7.10 -12.83
CA ALA A 389 6.55 7.01 -11.40
C ALA A 389 8.02 6.61 -11.22
N ILE A 390 8.51 5.62 -11.97
CA ILE A 390 9.91 5.16 -11.93
C ILE A 390 10.87 6.30 -12.26
N VAL A 391 10.64 6.97 -13.39
CA VAL A 391 11.55 8.03 -13.87
C VAL A 391 11.57 9.19 -12.90
N TRP A 392 10.41 9.68 -12.47
CA TRP A 392 10.31 10.79 -11.53
C TRP A 392 10.93 10.47 -10.18
N SER A 393 10.50 9.37 -9.57
CA SER A 393 10.98 8.97 -8.26
C SER A 393 12.50 8.74 -8.25
N PHE A 394 13.03 8.03 -9.24
CA PHE A 394 14.46 7.78 -9.35
C PHE A 394 15.27 9.08 -9.47
N ILE A 395 14.93 9.95 -10.41
CA ILE A 395 15.67 11.18 -10.68
C ILE A 395 15.61 12.14 -9.49
N VAL A 396 14.41 12.37 -8.94
CA VAL A 396 14.26 13.33 -7.83
C VAL A 396 14.90 12.78 -6.55
N THR A 397 14.75 11.49 -6.25
CA THR A 397 15.42 10.86 -5.10
C THR A 397 16.94 10.93 -5.25
N LEU A 398 17.48 10.66 -6.44
CA LEU A 398 18.91 10.77 -6.72
C LEU A 398 19.41 12.18 -6.45
N ALA A 399 18.67 13.19 -6.92
CA ALA A 399 19.02 14.62 -6.70
C ALA A 399 19.01 14.98 -5.22
N ILE A 400 17.98 14.56 -4.46
CA ILE A 400 17.89 14.78 -3.01
C ILE A 400 19.09 14.14 -2.29
N PHE A 401 19.39 12.87 -2.57
CA PHE A 401 20.52 12.18 -1.94
C PHE A 401 21.88 12.81 -2.28
N LEU A 402 22.08 13.25 -3.53
CA LEU A 402 23.30 13.97 -3.93
C LEU A 402 23.42 15.30 -3.22
N ALA A 403 22.33 16.05 -3.05
CA ALA A 403 22.31 17.31 -2.31
C ALA A 403 22.64 17.07 -0.83
N LEU A 404 22.00 16.11 -0.18
CA LEU A 404 22.29 15.74 1.21
C LEU A 404 23.73 15.27 1.40
N LYS A 405 24.27 14.48 0.45
CA LYS A 405 25.65 14.01 0.49
C LYS A 405 26.65 15.16 0.44
N LYS A 406 26.37 16.20 -0.37
CA LYS A 406 27.25 17.38 -0.52
C LYS A 406 27.15 18.35 0.65
N THR A 407 26.04 18.37 1.39
CA THR A 407 25.80 19.34 2.46
C THR A 407 26.12 18.79 3.85
N ILE A 408 25.34 17.82 4.31
CA ILE A 408 25.43 17.27 5.68
C ILE A 408 26.06 15.87 5.74
N GLY A 409 26.28 15.26 4.57
CA GLY A 409 26.68 13.86 4.47
C GLY A 409 25.52 12.90 4.77
N VAL A 410 25.43 11.78 4.05
CA VAL A 410 24.32 10.82 4.16
C VAL A 410 24.71 9.56 4.95
N ARG A 411 26.00 9.27 5.08
CA ARG A 411 26.51 8.02 5.65
C ARG A 411 27.15 8.25 7.02
N VAL A 412 26.93 7.33 7.95
CA VAL A 412 27.63 7.30 9.25
C VAL A 412 29.12 7.07 9.05
N ASP A 413 29.91 7.40 10.07
CA ASP A 413 31.35 7.19 10.00
C ASP A 413 31.68 5.69 9.95
N PRO A 414 32.76 5.28 9.26
CA PRO A 414 33.10 3.85 9.11
C PRO A 414 33.31 3.11 10.44
N GLN A 415 33.62 3.82 11.53
CA GLN A 415 33.76 3.24 12.87
C GLN A 415 32.40 2.90 13.47
N ASP A 416 31.37 3.75 13.22
CA ASP A 416 30.00 3.52 13.70
C ASP A 416 29.28 2.45 12.87
N GLU A 417 29.67 2.27 11.61
CA GLU A 417 29.11 1.23 10.74
C GLU A 417 29.71 -0.16 11.06
N ALA A 418 30.92 -0.25 11.55
CA ALA A 418 31.62 -1.49 11.88
C ALA A 418 31.14 -2.10 13.19
#